data_fd86fef74889f41effd2b5b26d0ffc12
#
_entry.id   fd86fef74889f41effd2b5b26d0ffc12
#
_cell.length_a   1.000
_cell.length_b   1.000
_cell.length_c   1.000
_cell.angle_alpha   90.00
_cell.angle_beta   90.00
_cell.angle_gamma   90.00
#
_symmetry.space_group_name_H-M   'P 1'
#
loop_
_entity.id
_entity.type
_entity.pdbx_description
1 polymer ?
#
loop_
_entity_poly.entity_id
_entity_poly.type
_entity_poly.pdbx_seq_one_letter_code
_entity_poly.pdbx_strand_id
1 'polypeptide(L)'
;MQIKVHRGTHQIGGCITEIKTEQTRLIIDMGSELPSAEKKESTNLEIEGVTKGIPDCDAVFVTHYHGDHVGAFESVLPEVPIYIGKTAKQIYTVVQQTLKRILDKGNPERVNDFKTFEAGNPIYFKDLKVTPYTVDHSAFDAYMLLIEAEGKRILHTGDFRMHGARGRKMPDVFAKYAKDIDVLITEGTMLSRPNEKVLTEHELGKKAKELMRDNKNVFVLCSSTNIDSIAEFYSSAIANKKLFIVCEEEFQLEILRIVSDNSSSPFYNFRKHKIYAYGENLHDIMGKVGFCFIGRANYVTQKAMEAFPDNLLIYSMWSGYLNKNHAAFDEYKCSFVDKATEAGSRLIQLHTSGHATADEIKKVCEITQAKTIVPIHCERPDTFLSLGIKAEIMLLQDGESITV
;
A
#
# COMPACT_ATOMS: atom_id res chain seq x y z
N MET A 1 10.15 -20.35 19.68
CA MET A 1 9.33 -19.79 18.59
C MET A 1 10.11 -19.81 17.30
N GLN A 2 9.49 -20.11 16.16
CA GLN A 2 10.12 -20.15 14.82
C GLN A 2 9.53 -19.07 13.93
N ILE A 3 10.38 -18.41 13.15
CA ILE A 3 9.99 -17.48 12.08
C ILE A 3 10.48 -18.07 10.77
N LYS A 4 9.59 -18.16 9.76
CA LYS A 4 9.93 -18.60 8.41
C LYS A 4 9.44 -17.59 7.40
N VAL A 5 10.31 -17.16 6.50
CA VAL A 5 9.90 -16.33 5.37
C VAL A 5 9.70 -17.23 4.16
N HIS A 6 8.45 -17.45 3.79
CA HIS A 6 8.14 -18.28 2.64
C HIS A 6 8.46 -17.59 1.32
N ARG A 7 8.24 -16.26 1.27
CA ARG A 7 8.55 -15.41 0.12
C ARG A 7 8.70 -13.96 0.52
N GLY A 8 9.55 -13.20 -0.17
CA GLY A 8 9.74 -11.76 -0.01
C GLY A 8 11.10 -11.33 0.53
N THR A 9 12.09 -12.24 0.62
CA THR A 9 13.42 -11.91 1.14
C THR A 9 14.29 -11.15 0.15
N HIS A 10 14.16 -11.41 -1.16
CA HIS A 10 14.96 -10.80 -2.23
C HIS A 10 14.10 -10.21 -3.35
N GLN A 11 12.88 -9.84 -3.02
CA GLN A 11 11.94 -9.21 -3.95
C GLN A 11 11.05 -8.21 -3.25
N ILE A 12 10.51 -7.25 -4.00
CA ILE A 12 9.44 -6.37 -3.55
C ILE A 12 8.11 -7.09 -3.82
N GLY A 13 7.26 -7.14 -2.80
CA GLY A 13 5.94 -7.76 -2.88
C GLY A 13 5.93 -9.27 -2.82
N GLY A 14 4.73 -9.84 -2.83
CA GLY A 14 4.50 -11.27 -2.70
C GLY A 14 4.80 -11.82 -1.31
N CYS A 15 4.80 -10.97 -0.29
CA CYS A 15 5.24 -11.31 1.06
C CYS A 15 4.37 -12.37 1.71
N ILE A 16 5.02 -13.38 2.31
CA ILE A 16 4.40 -14.44 3.10
C ILE A 16 5.38 -14.82 4.22
N THR A 17 5.02 -14.50 5.47
CA THR A 17 5.82 -14.79 6.65
C THR A 17 5.04 -15.69 7.61
N GLU A 18 5.68 -16.73 8.13
CA GLU A 18 5.10 -17.65 9.12
C GLU A 18 5.73 -17.42 10.48
N ILE A 19 4.89 -17.39 11.52
CA ILE A 19 5.28 -17.41 12.93
C ILE A 19 4.69 -18.67 13.55
N LYS A 20 5.53 -19.51 14.13
CA LYS A 20 5.12 -20.77 14.74
C LYS A 20 5.67 -20.92 16.15
N THR A 21 4.79 -21.25 17.08
CA THR A 21 5.10 -21.71 18.44
C THR A 21 4.87 -23.21 18.55
N GLU A 22 4.92 -23.75 19.75
CA GLU A 22 4.60 -25.16 20.00
C GLU A 22 3.11 -25.47 19.69
N GLN A 23 2.18 -24.51 19.93
CA GLN A 23 0.75 -24.75 19.82
C GLN A 23 0.05 -23.90 18.76
N THR A 24 0.68 -22.82 18.28
CA THR A 24 0.05 -21.86 17.36
C THR A 24 0.89 -21.68 16.09
N ARG A 25 0.21 -21.61 14.95
CA ARG A 25 0.81 -21.34 13.64
C ARG A 25 0.06 -20.21 12.95
N LEU A 26 0.75 -19.11 12.66
CA LEU A 26 0.19 -17.95 11.98
C LEU A 26 0.94 -17.65 10.69
N ILE A 27 0.22 -17.16 9.70
CA ILE A 27 0.79 -16.52 8.50
C ILE A 27 0.54 -15.01 8.58
N ILE A 28 1.53 -14.23 8.19
CA ILE A 28 1.42 -12.78 8.01
C ILE A 28 1.59 -12.50 6.52
N ASP A 29 0.56 -11.90 5.94
CA ASP A 29 0.37 -11.64 4.53
C ASP A 29 0.29 -12.90 3.64
N MET A 30 -0.47 -12.79 2.57
CA MET A 30 -0.60 -13.74 1.47
C MET A 30 -0.56 -12.95 0.16
N GLY A 31 0.62 -12.39 -0.13
CA GLY A 31 0.81 -11.49 -1.24
C GLY A 31 0.92 -12.20 -2.59
N SER A 32 0.43 -11.56 -3.64
CA SER A 32 0.77 -11.91 -5.02
C SER A 32 2.09 -11.25 -5.41
N GLU A 33 2.90 -11.93 -6.21
CA GLU A 33 4.10 -11.31 -6.77
C GLU A 33 3.73 -10.16 -7.72
N LEU A 34 4.54 -9.12 -7.71
CA LEU A 34 4.36 -8.01 -8.65
C LEU A 34 4.72 -8.46 -10.07
N PRO A 35 3.96 -8.04 -11.10
CA PRO A 35 4.32 -8.31 -12.49
C PRO A 35 5.70 -7.73 -12.82
N SER A 36 6.49 -8.49 -13.57
CA SER A 36 7.78 -8.04 -14.10
C SER A 36 7.87 -8.33 -15.61
N ALA A 37 8.93 -7.83 -16.25
CA ALA A 37 9.18 -8.10 -17.66
C ALA A 37 9.31 -9.60 -17.96
N GLU A 38 9.82 -10.37 -17.01
CA GLU A 38 10.03 -11.82 -17.14
C GLU A 38 8.84 -12.64 -16.66
N LYS A 39 8.05 -12.12 -15.70
CA LYS A 39 6.96 -12.81 -15.03
C LYS A 39 5.68 -11.98 -15.02
N LYS A 40 4.72 -12.36 -15.85
CA LYS A 40 3.44 -11.64 -15.97
C LYS A 40 2.38 -12.08 -14.96
N GLU A 41 2.46 -13.30 -14.44
CA GLU A 41 1.50 -13.86 -13.49
C GLU A 41 2.21 -14.29 -12.20
N SER A 42 1.56 -14.03 -11.06
CA SER A 42 2.05 -14.50 -9.76
C SER A 42 1.94 -16.00 -9.64
N THR A 43 2.94 -16.63 -9.05
CA THR A 43 2.91 -18.04 -8.70
C THR A 43 2.35 -18.22 -7.30
N ASN A 44 1.30 -19.02 -7.17
CA ASN A 44 0.82 -19.40 -5.85
C ASN A 44 1.79 -20.37 -5.20
N LEU A 45 2.19 -20.09 -3.95
CA LEU A 45 3.01 -21.00 -3.18
C LEU A 45 2.16 -22.13 -2.61
N GLU A 46 2.69 -23.34 -2.70
CA GLU A 46 2.12 -24.49 -2.02
C GLU A 46 2.69 -24.59 -0.60
N ILE A 47 1.87 -24.20 0.38
CA ILE A 47 2.21 -24.25 1.80
C ILE A 47 1.28 -25.24 2.47
N GLU A 48 1.84 -26.38 2.93
CA GLU A 48 1.07 -27.43 3.59
C GLU A 48 0.30 -26.88 4.80
N GLY A 49 -0.97 -27.24 4.93
CA GLY A 49 -1.87 -26.78 5.98
C GLY A 49 -2.37 -25.35 5.86
N VAL A 50 -1.91 -24.58 4.82
CA VAL A 50 -2.33 -23.21 4.54
C VAL A 50 -3.01 -23.08 3.19
N THR A 51 -2.35 -23.54 2.13
CA THR A 51 -2.85 -23.46 0.75
C THR A 51 -3.19 -24.82 0.18
N LYS A 52 -2.72 -25.90 0.80
CA LYS A 52 -3.02 -27.28 0.41
C LYS A 52 -3.01 -28.21 1.62
N GLY A 53 -3.50 -29.43 1.41
CA GLY A 53 -3.51 -30.49 2.44
C GLY A 53 -4.60 -30.28 3.49
N ILE A 54 -4.36 -30.82 4.69
CA ILE A 54 -5.26 -30.67 5.84
C ILE A 54 -4.94 -29.36 6.54
N PRO A 55 -5.93 -28.48 6.82
CA PRO A 55 -5.70 -27.20 7.49
C PRO A 55 -4.93 -27.36 8.81
N ASP A 56 -3.78 -26.69 8.91
CA ASP A 56 -2.90 -26.66 10.09
C ASP A 56 -2.34 -25.23 10.30
N CYS A 57 -3.21 -24.24 10.20
CA CYS A 57 -2.88 -22.84 10.42
C CYS A 57 -4.02 -22.19 11.21
N ASP A 58 -3.71 -21.52 12.32
CA ASP A 58 -4.70 -20.92 13.20
C ASP A 58 -5.27 -19.62 12.59
N ALA A 59 -4.47 -18.86 11.83
CA ALA A 59 -4.93 -17.67 11.11
C ALA A 59 -3.90 -17.15 10.09
N VAL A 60 -4.42 -16.41 9.10
CA VAL A 60 -3.66 -15.50 8.25
C VAL A 60 -3.99 -14.07 8.70
N PHE A 61 -2.98 -13.23 8.94
CA PHE A 61 -3.11 -11.81 9.23
C PHE A 61 -2.63 -11.00 8.04
N VAL A 62 -3.48 -10.11 7.53
CA VAL A 62 -3.15 -9.20 6.42
C VAL A 62 -2.83 -7.83 6.99
N THR A 63 -1.62 -7.33 6.72
CA THR A 63 -1.15 -6.02 7.21
C THR A 63 -1.88 -4.87 6.55
N HIS A 64 -2.15 -4.97 5.24
CA HIS A 64 -2.91 -4.00 4.45
C HIS A 64 -3.40 -4.60 3.12
N TYR A 65 -4.25 -3.88 2.39
CA TYR A 65 -4.99 -4.41 1.23
C TYR A 65 -4.27 -4.27 -0.12
N HIS A 66 -2.99 -3.96 -0.21
CA HIS A 66 -2.28 -4.02 -1.49
C HIS A 66 -2.13 -5.46 -1.98
N GLY A 67 -2.18 -5.66 -3.29
CA GLY A 67 -2.21 -7.01 -3.88
C GLY A 67 -0.98 -7.85 -3.56
N ASP A 68 0.16 -7.24 -3.36
CA ASP A 68 1.42 -7.89 -2.98
C ASP A 68 1.49 -8.28 -1.48
N HIS A 69 0.42 -8.02 -0.71
CA HIS A 69 0.23 -8.47 0.68
C HIS A 69 -1.01 -9.34 0.88
N VAL A 70 -2.03 -9.21 0.02
CA VAL A 70 -3.28 -9.96 0.17
C VAL A 70 -3.71 -10.69 -1.09
N GLY A 71 -3.08 -10.45 -2.24
CA GLY A 71 -3.60 -10.87 -3.54
C GLY A 71 -3.68 -12.39 -3.77
N ALA A 72 -2.96 -13.20 -2.98
CA ALA A 72 -3.02 -14.65 -3.06
C ALA A 72 -4.03 -15.28 -2.05
N PHE A 73 -4.93 -14.49 -1.48
CA PHE A 73 -5.88 -14.94 -0.45
C PHE A 73 -6.80 -16.08 -0.91
N GLU A 74 -7.10 -16.17 -2.20
CA GLU A 74 -7.94 -17.26 -2.75
C GLU A 74 -7.26 -18.63 -2.68
N SER A 75 -5.93 -18.68 -2.57
CA SER A 75 -5.20 -19.92 -2.38
C SER A 75 -5.27 -20.44 -0.94
N VAL A 76 -5.67 -19.61 0.02
CA VAL A 76 -5.81 -20.01 1.43
C VAL A 76 -7.00 -20.96 1.59
N LEU A 77 -6.78 -22.09 2.27
CA LEU A 77 -7.83 -23.09 2.54
C LEU A 77 -9.03 -22.42 3.21
N PRO A 78 -10.27 -22.78 2.86
CA PRO A 78 -11.49 -22.15 3.36
C PRO A 78 -11.61 -22.14 4.88
N GLU A 79 -11.10 -23.16 5.54
CA GLU A 79 -11.17 -23.34 7.00
C GLU A 79 -10.17 -22.45 7.76
N VAL A 80 -9.12 -21.94 7.08
CA VAL A 80 -8.14 -21.05 7.68
C VAL A 80 -8.70 -19.62 7.71
N PRO A 81 -8.93 -19.02 8.88
CA PRO A 81 -9.48 -17.68 8.98
C PRO A 81 -8.47 -16.62 8.56
N ILE A 82 -8.93 -15.64 7.78
CA ILE A 82 -8.14 -14.48 7.37
C ILE A 82 -8.58 -13.26 8.17
N TYR A 83 -7.63 -12.55 8.78
CA TYR A 83 -7.84 -11.32 9.53
C TYR A 83 -7.26 -10.12 8.81
N ILE A 84 -8.00 -9.01 8.77
CA ILE A 84 -7.59 -7.74 8.14
C ILE A 84 -8.14 -6.56 8.94
N GLY A 85 -7.57 -5.38 8.81
CA GLY A 85 -8.11 -4.14 9.37
C GLY A 85 -9.57 -3.91 8.94
N LYS A 86 -10.39 -3.37 9.85
CA LYS A 86 -11.83 -3.20 9.63
C LYS A 86 -12.15 -2.33 8.40
N THR A 87 -11.48 -1.20 8.26
CA THR A 87 -11.67 -0.32 7.10
C THR A 87 -10.98 -0.87 5.87
N ALA A 88 -9.82 -1.50 6.05
CA ALA A 88 -9.10 -2.19 4.98
C ALA A 88 -9.97 -3.26 4.31
N LYS A 89 -10.76 -4.04 5.09
CA LYS A 89 -11.72 -5.00 4.56
C LYS A 89 -12.76 -4.33 3.66
N GLN A 90 -13.34 -3.21 4.09
CA GLN A 90 -14.36 -2.49 3.31
C GLN A 90 -13.78 -1.99 1.97
N ILE A 91 -12.59 -1.39 2.01
CA ILE A 91 -11.89 -0.92 0.80
C ILE A 91 -11.57 -2.11 -0.11
N TYR A 92 -11.04 -3.19 0.45
CA TYR A 92 -10.67 -4.37 -0.33
C TYR A 92 -11.88 -5.07 -0.96
N THR A 93 -13.04 -5.06 -0.29
CA THR A 93 -14.30 -5.52 -0.89
C THR A 93 -14.65 -4.74 -2.16
N VAL A 94 -14.53 -3.41 -2.14
CA VAL A 94 -14.77 -2.56 -3.33
C VAL A 94 -13.75 -2.86 -4.44
N VAL A 95 -12.48 -3.09 -4.08
CA VAL A 95 -11.45 -3.51 -5.03
C VAL A 95 -11.83 -4.83 -5.71
N GLN A 96 -12.23 -5.85 -4.94
CA GLN A 96 -12.59 -7.17 -5.46
C GLN A 96 -13.88 -7.13 -6.30
N GLN A 97 -14.89 -6.34 -5.90
CA GLN A 97 -16.09 -6.09 -6.70
C GLN A 97 -15.74 -5.46 -8.05
N THR A 98 -14.81 -4.50 -8.05
CA THR A 98 -14.36 -3.83 -9.27
C THR A 98 -13.60 -4.79 -10.19
N LEU A 99 -12.72 -5.63 -9.64
CA LEU A 99 -11.99 -6.65 -10.40
C LEU A 99 -12.95 -7.68 -11.01
N LYS A 100 -13.97 -8.11 -10.26
CA LYS A 100 -15.00 -9.02 -10.74
C LYS A 100 -15.81 -8.40 -11.89
N ARG A 101 -16.23 -7.14 -11.74
CA ARG A 101 -17.03 -6.43 -12.75
C ARG A 101 -16.27 -6.15 -14.05
N ILE A 102 -14.98 -5.76 -13.96
CA ILE A 102 -14.21 -5.29 -15.13
C ILE A 102 -13.44 -6.42 -15.81
N LEU A 103 -12.91 -7.36 -15.05
CA LEU A 103 -11.97 -8.38 -15.53
C LEU A 103 -12.49 -9.81 -15.38
N ASP A 104 -13.69 -9.99 -14.83
CA ASP A 104 -14.23 -11.28 -14.40
C ASP A 104 -13.24 -12.04 -13.47
N LYS A 105 -12.47 -11.25 -12.69
CA LYS A 105 -11.53 -11.70 -11.67
C LYS A 105 -11.91 -11.05 -10.35
N GLY A 106 -11.54 -11.69 -9.24
CA GLY A 106 -11.87 -11.16 -7.93
C GLY A 106 -13.01 -11.91 -7.26
N ASN A 107 -12.94 -11.96 -5.93
CA ASN A 107 -13.81 -12.77 -5.08
C ASN A 107 -14.26 -11.98 -3.85
N PRO A 108 -15.20 -11.02 -4.04
CA PRO A 108 -15.72 -10.23 -2.92
C PRO A 108 -16.47 -11.10 -1.90
N GLU A 109 -17.04 -12.23 -2.32
CA GLU A 109 -17.72 -13.18 -1.44
C GLU A 109 -16.75 -13.76 -0.40
N ARG A 110 -15.56 -14.20 -0.84
CA ARG A 110 -14.52 -14.70 0.06
C ARG A 110 -14.00 -13.61 1.01
N VAL A 111 -13.90 -12.35 0.55
CA VAL A 111 -13.51 -11.22 1.41
C VAL A 111 -14.56 -10.96 2.50
N ASN A 112 -15.84 -11.21 2.24
CA ASN A 112 -16.88 -11.07 3.27
C ASN A 112 -16.69 -12.02 4.47
N ASP A 113 -15.99 -13.15 4.27
CA ASP A 113 -15.68 -14.10 5.34
C ASP A 113 -14.47 -13.66 6.21
N PHE A 114 -13.70 -12.67 5.78
CA PHE A 114 -12.56 -12.20 6.55
C PHE A 114 -13.02 -11.65 7.90
N LYS A 115 -12.30 -12.03 8.94
CA LYS A 115 -12.44 -11.43 10.28
C LYS A 115 -11.75 -10.09 10.33
N THR A 116 -12.18 -9.21 11.20
CA THR A 116 -11.59 -7.87 11.32
C THR A 116 -10.91 -7.67 12.67
N PHE A 117 -9.88 -6.81 12.66
CA PHE A 117 -9.26 -6.30 13.86
C PHE A 117 -9.22 -4.76 13.86
N GLU A 118 -8.98 -4.19 15.03
CA GLU A 118 -8.80 -2.76 15.23
C GLU A 118 -7.51 -2.50 16.03
N ALA A 119 -6.92 -1.33 15.82
CA ALA A 119 -5.66 -0.93 16.46
C ALA A 119 -5.72 -1.03 17.99
N GLY A 120 -4.71 -1.64 18.58
CA GLY A 120 -4.55 -1.76 20.03
C GLY A 120 -5.40 -2.86 20.68
N ASN A 121 -6.26 -3.55 19.94
CA ASN A 121 -7.08 -4.65 20.45
C ASN A 121 -6.35 -5.99 20.22
N PRO A 122 -5.85 -6.65 21.28
CA PRO A 122 -5.13 -7.90 21.13
C PRO A 122 -6.04 -9.06 20.75
N ILE A 123 -5.52 -9.94 19.90
CA ILE A 123 -6.15 -11.21 19.52
C ILE A 123 -5.32 -12.33 20.11
N TYR A 124 -5.96 -13.23 20.84
CA TYR A 124 -5.31 -14.32 21.54
C TYR A 124 -5.53 -15.64 20.80
N PHE A 125 -4.46 -16.36 20.66
CA PHE A 125 -4.41 -17.76 20.28
C PHE A 125 -3.82 -18.55 21.47
N LYS A 126 -3.88 -19.86 21.45
CA LYS A 126 -3.47 -20.77 22.53
C LYS A 126 -2.31 -20.24 23.41
N ASP A 127 -1.13 -20.07 22.83
CA ASP A 127 0.10 -19.63 23.51
C ASP A 127 0.70 -18.34 22.89
N LEU A 128 -0.06 -17.66 22.03
CA LEU A 128 0.40 -16.50 21.27
C LEU A 128 -0.62 -15.36 21.30
N LYS A 129 -0.12 -14.14 21.34
CA LYS A 129 -0.93 -12.91 21.26
C LYS A 129 -0.46 -12.06 20.10
N VAL A 130 -1.39 -11.57 19.28
CA VAL A 130 -1.15 -10.58 18.20
C VAL A 130 -1.82 -9.27 18.58
N THR A 131 -1.07 -8.17 18.60
CA THR A 131 -1.64 -6.83 18.81
C THR A 131 -1.34 -5.97 17.58
N PRO A 132 -2.35 -5.58 16.79
CA PRO A 132 -2.17 -4.71 15.63
C PRO A 132 -2.05 -3.24 16.06
N TYR A 133 -1.16 -2.48 15.42
CA TYR A 133 -1.05 -1.03 15.57
C TYR A 133 -0.96 -0.37 14.20
N THR A 134 -1.65 0.75 14.01
CA THR A 134 -1.64 1.47 12.73
C THR A 134 -0.27 2.04 12.42
N VAL A 135 0.12 1.93 11.16
CA VAL A 135 1.29 2.60 10.60
C VAL A 135 0.89 3.65 9.55
N ASP A 136 1.82 4.53 9.21
CA ASP A 136 1.69 5.38 8.05
C ASP A 136 2.15 4.63 6.80
N HIS A 137 1.27 4.52 5.84
CA HIS A 137 1.51 3.92 4.52
C HIS A 137 0.56 4.56 3.50
N SER A 138 0.80 4.35 2.20
CA SER A 138 -0.09 4.86 1.14
C SER A 138 -1.49 4.23 1.18
N ALA A 139 -1.60 2.98 1.65
CA ALA A 139 -2.87 2.34 1.97
C ALA A 139 -3.47 2.91 3.27
N PHE A 140 -4.77 3.25 3.24
CA PHE A 140 -5.50 3.60 4.44
C PHE A 140 -5.76 2.36 5.29
N ASP A 141 -5.62 2.47 6.64
CA ASP A 141 -5.84 1.34 7.56
C ASP A 141 -4.79 0.22 7.41
N ALA A 142 -3.50 0.60 7.33
CA ALA A 142 -2.34 -0.29 7.32
C ALA A 142 -1.79 -0.49 8.74
N TYR A 143 -1.21 -1.67 8.99
CA TYR A 143 -0.83 -2.11 10.34
C TYR A 143 0.54 -2.77 10.41
N MET A 144 1.25 -2.50 11.50
CA MET A 144 2.27 -3.37 12.06
C MET A 144 1.63 -4.34 13.06
N LEU A 145 2.21 -5.51 13.22
CA LEU A 145 1.72 -6.55 14.11
C LEU A 145 2.78 -6.86 15.18
N LEU A 146 2.46 -6.63 16.45
CA LEU A 146 3.27 -7.07 17.58
C LEU A 146 2.80 -8.46 18.01
N ILE A 147 3.70 -9.44 17.91
CA ILE A 147 3.46 -10.84 18.25
C ILE A 147 4.24 -11.18 19.50
N GLU A 148 3.55 -11.69 20.51
CA GLU A 148 4.12 -12.02 21.80
C GLU A 148 3.81 -13.48 22.16
N ALA A 149 4.85 -14.30 22.35
CA ALA A 149 4.76 -15.70 22.77
C ALA A 149 6.09 -16.15 23.36
N GLU A 150 6.09 -17.17 24.23
CA GLU A 150 7.29 -17.79 24.83
C GLU A 150 8.26 -16.77 25.46
N GLY A 151 7.73 -15.66 25.99
CA GLY A 151 8.54 -14.57 26.57
C GLY A 151 9.29 -13.72 25.53
N LYS A 152 9.02 -13.90 24.25
CA LYS A 152 9.61 -13.16 23.12
C LYS A 152 8.64 -12.16 22.52
N ARG A 153 9.18 -11.10 21.92
CA ARG A 153 8.44 -10.05 21.23
C ARG A 153 8.95 -9.93 19.80
N ILE A 154 8.09 -10.23 18.83
CA ILE A 154 8.36 -10.07 17.41
C ILE A 154 7.52 -8.91 16.89
N LEU A 155 8.13 -8.00 16.11
CA LEU A 155 7.42 -6.97 15.38
C LEU A 155 7.52 -7.23 13.89
N HIS A 156 6.38 -7.40 13.24
CA HIS A 156 6.27 -7.35 11.78
C HIS A 156 5.73 -5.99 11.39
N THR A 157 6.53 -5.17 10.69
CA THR A 157 6.14 -3.78 10.38
C THR A 157 5.01 -3.67 9.36
N GLY A 158 4.79 -4.71 8.51
CA GLY A 158 4.15 -4.49 7.24
C GLY A 158 4.93 -3.44 6.46
N ASP A 159 4.28 -2.83 5.48
CA ASP A 159 4.82 -1.66 4.79
C ASP A 159 4.53 -0.39 5.58
N PHE A 160 5.51 0.49 5.66
CA PHE A 160 5.37 1.74 6.41
C PHE A 160 6.21 2.86 5.82
N ARG A 161 5.96 4.09 6.30
CA ARG A 161 6.76 5.28 6.02
C ARG A 161 6.63 6.29 7.18
N MET A 162 7.46 7.34 7.19
CA MET A 162 7.36 8.44 8.17
C MET A 162 7.18 9.81 7.52
N HIS A 163 7.02 9.87 6.21
CA HIS A 163 6.85 11.09 5.42
C HIS A 163 5.44 11.28 4.83
N GLY A 164 4.51 10.38 5.15
CA GLY A 164 3.10 10.49 4.80
C GLY A 164 2.31 11.40 5.74
N ALA A 165 1.00 11.41 5.60
CA ALA A 165 0.11 12.28 6.37
C ALA A 165 0.16 12.03 7.89
N ARG A 166 0.43 10.80 8.31
CA ARG A 166 0.56 10.38 9.71
C ARG A 166 2.01 10.23 10.16
N GLY A 167 2.97 10.40 9.25
CA GLY A 167 4.39 10.08 9.42
C GLY A 167 5.04 10.71 10.65
N ARG A 168 4.69 11.95 10.96
CA ARG A 168 5.22 12.68 12.15
C ARG A 168 4.93 11.97 13.48
N LYS A 169 3.86 11.15 13.56
CA LYS A 169 3.48 10.39 14.76
C LYS A 169 4.14 9.02 14.86
N MET A 170 4.73 8.53 13.77
CA MET A 170 5.27 7.18 13.73
C MET A 170 6.39 6.94 14.75
N PRO A 171 7.37 7.82 14.96
CA PRO A 171 8.38 7.62 16.00
C PRO A 171 7.78 7.37 17.40
N ASP A 172 6.75 8.15 17.76
CA ASP A 172 6.08 8.01 19.07
C ASP A 172 5.28 6.69 19.16
N VAL A 173 4.65 6.29 18.04
CA VAL A 173 3.92 5.01 17.96
C VAL A 173 4.87 3.83 18.16
N PHE A 174 5.99 3.80 17.45
CA PHE A 174 7.01 2.76 17.61
C PHE A 174 7.60 2.78 19.03
N ALA A 175 7.96 3.94 19.57
CA ALA A 175 8.53 4.07 20.91
C ALA A 175 7.55 3.61 22.01
N LYS A 176 6.25 3.83 21.81
CA LYS A 176 5.22 3.46 22.78
C LYS A 176 4.87 1.97 22.76
N TYR A 177 4.79 1.36 21.60
CA TYR A 177 4.19 0.03 21.45
C TYR A 177 5.21 -1.05 21.05
N ALA A 178 6.29 -0.67 20.41
CA ALA A 178 7.24 -1.57 19.78
C ALA A 178 8.69 -1.37 20.28
N LYS A 179 8.88 -1.21 21.60
CA LYS A 179 10.21 -1.14 22.23
C LYS A 179 10.65 -2.52 22.73
N ASP A 180 11.95 -2.73 22.85
CA ASP A 180 12.57 -3.97 23.36
C ASP A 180 12.11 -5.20 22.56
N ILE A 181 12.29 -5.15 21.24
CA ILE A 181 11.88 -6.19 20.29
C ILE A 181 13.00 -7.24 20.17
N ASP A 182 12.66 -8.52 20.29
CA ASP A 182 13.62 -9.62 20.06
C ASP A 182 13.91 -9.75 18.56
N VAL A 183 12.87 -9.77 17.70
CA VAL A 183 13.02 -9.81 16.23
C VAL A 183 12.15 -8.77 15.57
N LEU A 184 12.77 -7.94 14.75
CA LEU A 184 12.09 -6.98 13.85
C LEU A 184 12.09 -7.54 12.44
N ILE A 185 10.90 -7.83 11.90
CA ILE A 185 10.69 -8.19 10.50
C ILE A 185 10.23 -6.92 9.80
N THR A 186 11.01 -6.41 8.85
CA THR A 186 10.77 -5.07 8.28
C THR A 186 11.05 -4.99 6.80
N GLU A 187 10.28 -4.11 6.13
CA GLU A 187 10.47 -3.81 4.72
C GLU A 187 11.80 -3.11 4.42
N GLY A 188 12.22 -3.19 3.14
CA GLY A 188 13.40 -2.49 2.61
C GLY A 188 13.23 -2.02 1.17
N THR A 189 12.00 -1.72 0.74
CA THR A 189 11.66 -1.38 -0.65
C THR A 189 12.53 -0.27 -1.24
N MET A 190 12.75 0.81 -0.49
CA MET A 190 13.51 1.96 -0.96
C MET A 190 15.04 1.77 -0.93
N LEU A 191 15.54 0.69 -0.34
CA LEU A 191 16.98 0.46 -0.23
C LEU A 191 17.64 0.15 -1.58
N SER A 192 16.88 -0.36 -2.56
CA SER A 192 17.35 -0.51 -3.94
C SER A 192 17.36 0.82 -4.73
N ARG A 193 16.88 1.93 -4.13
CA ARG A 193 16.68 3.24 -4.76
C ARG A 193 17.31 4.38 -3.96
N PRO A 194 18.60 4.31 -3.57
CA PRO A 194 19.19 5.23 -2.59
C PRO A 194 19.25 6.69 -3.04
N ASN A 195 19.14 6.97 -4.34
CA ASN A 195 19.18 8.32 -4.90
C ASN A 195 17.80 8.90 -5.19
N GLU A 196 16.72 8.18 -4.92
CA GLU A 196 15.37 8.67 -5.14
C GLU A 196 15.01 9.73 -4.09
N LYS A 197 14.68 10.94 -4.55
CA LYS A 197 14.22 12.02 -3.66
C LYS A 197 12.76 11.78 -3.31
N VAL A 198 12.50 11.54 -2.04
CA VAL A 198 11.15 11.36 -1.51
C VAL A 198 10.64 12.69 -0.97
N LEU A 199 9.46 13.10 -1.45
CA LEU A 199 8.72 14.24 -0.90
C LEU A 199 7.91 13.77 0.31
N THR A 200 7.67 14.66 1.27
CA THR A 200 6.58 14.45 2.21
C THR A 200 5.23 14.64 1.50
N GLU A 201 4.15 14.01 2.00
CA GLU A 201 2.81 14.26 1.46
C GLU A 201 2.44 15.75 1.52
N HIS A 202 2.86 16.45 2.56
CA HIS A 202 2.64 17.90 2.68
C HIS A 202 3.37 18.70 1.58
N GLU A 203 4.60 18.34 1.23
CA GLU A 203 5.34 18.99 0.12
C GLU A 203 4.69 18.67 -1.23
N LEU A 204 4.18 17.44 -1.41
CA LEU A 204 3.39 17.07 -2.58
C LEU A 204 2.16 17.95 -2.68
N GLY A 205 1.38 18.08 -1.59
CA GLY A 205 0.19 18.93 -1.54
C GLY A 205 0.49 20.40 -1.83
N LYS A 206 1.60 20.96 -1.30
CA LYS A 206 2.03 22.32 -1.60
C LYS A 206 2.30 22.52 -3.09
N LYS A 207 3.06 21.61 -3.72
CA LYS A 207 3.34 21.67 -5.16
C LYS A 207 2.06 21.47 -5.99
N ALA A 208 1.19 20.53 -5.60
CA ALA A 208 -0.09 20.32 -6.27
C ALA A 208 -0.97 21.57 -6.25
N LYS A 209 -1.01 22.28 -5.12
CA LYS A 209 -1.75 23.53 -4.97
C LYS A 209 -1.21 24.64 -5.89
N GLU A 210 0.09 24.77 -6.02
CA GLU A 210 0.75 25.72 -6.94
C GLU A 210 0.42 25.36 -8.40
N LEU A 211 0.58 24.11 -8.78
CA LEU A 211 0.25 23.63 -10.14
C LEU A 211 -1.23 23.85 -10.49
N MET A 212 -2.14 23.61 -9.55
CA MET A 212 -3.57 23.81 -9.76
C MET A 212 -3.97 25.31 -9.80
N ARG A 213 -3.20 26.20 -9.18
CA ARG A 213 -3.40 27.64 -9.34
C ARG A 213 -3.10 28.10 -10.77
N ASP A 214 -2.02 27.57 -11.34
CA ASP A 214 -1.46 28.04 -12.60
C ASP A 214 -2.05 27.31 -13.81
N ASN A 215 -2.82 26.22 -13.59
CA ASN A 215 -3.43 25.41 -14.65
C ASN A 215 -4.91 25.20 -14.40
N LYS A 216 -5.73 25.50 -15.40
CA LYS A 216 -7.20 25.36 -15.30
C LYS A 216 -7.64 23.91 -15.24
N ASN A 217 -7.14 23.08 -16.14
CA ASN A 217 -7.52 21.68 -16.32
C ASN A 217 -6.35 20.78 -15.90
N VAL A 218 -6.53 20.00 -14.84
CA VAL A 218 -5.49 19.15 -14.29
C VAL A 218 -5.99 17.72 -14.22
N PHE A 219 -5.29 16.82 -14.91
CA PHE A 219 -5.45 15.38 -14.76
C PHE A 219 -4.34 14.84 -13.87
N VAL A 220 -4.68 13.89 -13.01
CA VAL A 220 -3.73 13.23 -12.10
C VAL A 220 -3.86 11.71 -12.30
N LEU A 221 -2.83 11.07 -12.80
CA LEU A 221 -2.73 9.61 -12.81
C LEU A 221 -2.19 9.15 -11.45
N CYS A 222 -3.06 8.57 -10.64
CA CYS A 222 -2.76 8.12 -9.30
C CYS A 222 -3.41 6.76 -9.03
N SER A 223 -2.79 5.94 -8.16
CA SER A 223 -3.47 4.75 -7.66
C SER A 223 -4.72 5.15 -6.90
N SER A 224 -5.85 4.49 -7.19
CA SER A 224 -7.13 4.75 -6.51
C SER A 224 -7.12 4.40 -5.03
N THR A 225 -6.09 3.66 -4.59
CA THR A 225 -5.87 3.24 -3.21
C THR A 225 -4.78 4.02 -2.48
N ASN A 226 -4.11 4.98 -3.15
CA ASN A 226 -3.19 5.91 -2.49
C ASN A 226 -3.97 7.10 -1.91
N ILE A 227 -4.55 6.87 -0.75
CA ILE A 227 -5.52 7.78 -0.13
C ILE A 227 -4.89 9.10 0.30
N ASP A 228 -3.66 9.08 0.81
CA ASP A 228 -2.99 10.28 1.29
C ASP A 228 -2.73 11.27 0.14
N SER A 229 -2.16 10.81 -0.98
CA SER A 229 -1.92 11.66 -2.14
C SER A 229 -3.25 12.17 -2.75
N ILE A 230 -4.30 11.34 -2.79
CA ILE A 230 -5.63 11.78 -3.25
C ILE A 230 -6.19 12.87 -2.33
N ALA A 231 -6.00 12.77 -1.01
CA ALA A 231 -6.44 13.78 -0.05
C ALA A 231 -5.70 15.12 -0.25
N GLU A 232 -4.41 15.09 -0.56
CA GLU A 232 -3.65 16.29 -0.90
C GLU A 232 -4.12 16.92 -2.22
N PHE A 233 -4.37 16.13 -3.26
CA PHE A 233 -4.95 16.63 -4.52
C PHE A 233 -6.35 17.21 -4.32
N TYR A 234 -7.20 16.53 -3.52
CA TYR A 234 -8.52 17.03 -3.17
C TYR A 234 -8.44 18.38 -2.45
N SER A 235 -7.63 18.48 -1.42
CA SER A 235 -7.41 19.72 -0.66
C SER A 235 -6.89 20.84 -1.57
N SER A 236 -5.96 20.52 -2.47
CA SER A 236 -5.38 21.47 -3.42
C SER A 236 -6.41 21.98 -4.45
N ALA A 237 -7.28 21.10 -4.95
CA ALA A 237 -8.37 21.47 -5.86
C ALA A 237 -9.37 22.42 -5.20
N ILE A 238 -9.81 22.09 -3.98
CA ILE A 238 -10.75 22.92 -3.23
C ILE A 238 -10.16 24.29 -2.92
N ALA A 239 -8.88 24.35 -2.50
CA ALA A 239 -8.19 25.61 -2.24
C ALA A 239 -8.11 26.53 -3.48
N ASN A 240 -8.12 25.95 -4.67
CA ASN A 240 -8.11 26.66 -5.96
C ASN A 240 -9.52 26.79 -6.58
N LYS A 241 -10.59 26.49 -5.84
CA LYS A 241 -11.99 26.56 -6.29
C LYS A 241 -12.28 25.75 -7.55
N LYS A 242 -11.59 24.62 -7.72
CA LYS A 242 -11.78 23.69 -8.83
C LYS A 242 -12.75 22.58 -8.48
N LEU A 243 -13.38 22.01 -9.52
CA LEU A 243 -14.11 20.76 -9.34
C LEU A 243 -13.13 19.65 -9.03
N PHE A 244 -13.51 18.77 -8.11
CA PHE A 244 -12.79 17.54 -7.88
C PHE A 244 -13.59 16.38 -8.48
N ILE A 245 -12.97 15.67 -9.42
CA ILE A 245 -13.63 14.66 -10.23
C ILE A 245 -12.84 13.36 -10.10
N VAL A 246 -13.56 12.26 -9.93
CA VAL A 246 -12.98 10.90 -9.97
C VAL A 246 -13.45 10.18 -11.21
N CYS A 247 -12.63 9.28 -11.72
CA CYS A 247 -12.88 8.54 -12.94
C CYS A 247 -14.13 7.62 -12.82
N GLU A 248 -14.31 6.96 -11.68
CA GLU A 248 -15.33 5.93 -11.47
C GLU A 248 -16.06 6.10 -10.14
N GLU A 249 -17.41 6.10 -10.15
CA GLU A 249 -18.22 6.25 -8.95
C GLU A 249 -18.12 5.01 -8.04
N GLU A 250 -18.42 3.84 -8.58
CA GLU A 250 -18.51 2.57 -7.83
C GLU A 250 -17.16 2.04 -7.35
N PHE A 251 -16.09 2.72 -7.68
CA PHE A 251 -14.74 2.37 -7.25
C PHE A 251 -14.09 3.50 -6.47
N GLN A 252 -13.63 4.54 -7.17
CA GLN A 252 -12.85 5.61 -6.52
C GLN A 252 -13.68 6.42 -5.53
N LEU A 253 -14.90 6.84 -5.94
CA LEU A 253 -15.75 7.64 -5.06
C LEU A 253 -16.21 6.82 -3.85
N GLU A 254 -16.51 5.53 -4.05
CA GLU A 254 -16.92 4.65 -2.96
C GLU A 254 -15.79 4.45 -1.94
N ILE A 255 -14.55 4.24 -2.38
CA ILE A 255 -13.39 4.18 -1.48
C ILE A 255 -13.26 5.47 -0.65
N LEU A 256 -13.40 6.64 -1.28
CA LEU A 256 -13.31 7.92 -0.57
C LEU A 256 -14.44 8.12 0.44
N ARG A 257 -15.66 7.61 0.15
CA ARG A 257 -16.79 7.58 1.10
C ARG A 257 -16.45 6.71 2.31
N ILE A 258 -15.94 5.49 2.08
CA ILE A 258 -15.53 4.57 3.14
C ILE A 258 -14.48 5.21 4.04
N VAL A 259 -13.45 5.82 3.46
CA VAL A 259 -12.39 6.50 4.22
C VAL A 259 -12.95 7.64 5.07
N SER A 260 -13.81 8.48 4.49
CA SER A 260 -14.46 9.56 5.23
C SER A 260 -15.30 9.09 6.41
N ASP A 261 -16.02 7.98 6.24
CA ASP A 261 -16.91 7.45 7.27
C ASP A 261 -16.16 6.76 8.41
N ASN A 262 -14.92 6.33 8.15
CA ASN A 262 -14.09 5.61 9.12
C ASN A 262 -12.91 6.48 9.65
N SER A 263 -12.84 7.76 9.31
CA SER A 263 -11.80 8.66 9.81
C SER A 263 -12.38 9.86 10.55
N SER A 264 -11.86 10.17 11.73
CA SER A 264 -12.13 11.43 12.44
C SER A 264 -11.22 12.58 12.00
N SER A 265 -10.22 12.32 11.15
CA SER A 265 -9.28 13.34 10.69
C SER A 265 -9.92 14.25 9.64
N PRO A 266 -9.88 15.58 9.82
CA PRO A 266 -10.35 16.52 8.79
C PRO A 266 -9.63 16.36 7.45
N PHE A 267 -8.43 15.81 7.43
CA PHE A 267 -7.63 15.54 6.23
C PHE A 267 -8.32 14.56 5.27
N TYR A 268 -9.02 13.56 5.82
CA TYR A 268 -9.75 12.55 5.06
C TYR A 268 -11.26 12.84 4.94
N ASN A 269 -11.70 14.06 5.25
CA ASN A 269 -13.11 14.42 5.11
C ASN A 269 -13.46 14.75 3.66
N PHE A 270 -13.62 13.72 2.84
CA PHE A 270 -14.03 13.84 1.44
C PHE A 270 -15.52 14.20 1.25
N ARG A 271 -16.30 14.31 2.34
CA ARG A 271 -17.69 14.77 2.32
C ARG A 271 -17.81 16.28 2.46
N LYS A 272 -16.72 16.99 2.79
CA LYS A 272 -16.72 18.44 3.03
C LYS A 272 -17.12 19.24 1.78
N HIS A 273 -16.70 18.80 0.60
CA HIS A 273 -17.06 19.39 -0.69
C HIS A 273 -17.46 18.29 -1.65
N LYS A 274 -18.34 18.65 -2.61
CA LYS A 274 -18.84 17.69 -3.57
C LYS A 274 -17.73 17.14 -4.44
N ILE A 275 -17.67 15.81 -4.53
CA ILE A 275 -16.86 15.06 -5.49
C ILE A 275 -17.80 14.56 -6.59
N TYR A 276 -17.36 14.69 -7.84
CA TYR A 276 -18.12 14.26 -8.98
C TYR A 276 -17.51 12.98 -9.56
N ALA A 277 -18.34 12.00 -9.88
CA ALA A 277 -17.94 10.94 -10.78
C ALA A 277 -18.01 11.46 -12.23
N TYR A 278 -17.01 11.12 -13.03
CA TYR A 278 -16.95 11.60 -14.40
C TYR A 278 -18.13 11.13 -15.27
N GLY A 279 -18.60 12.03 -16.09
CA GLY A 279 -19.58 11.82 -17.15
C GLY A 279 -19.56 13.00 -18.11
N GLU A 280 -19.90 12.77 -19.38
CA GLU A 280 -19.88 13.81 -20.42
C GLU A 280 -20.80 15.00 -20.11
N ASN A 281 -21.85 14.77 -19.35
CA ASN A 281 -22.75 15.82 -18.84
C ASN A 281 -22.07 16.86 -17.94
N LEU A 282 -20.84 16.59 -17.49
CA LEU A 282 -20.04 17.53 -16.70
C LEU A 282 -19.17 18.46 -17.56
N HIS A 283 -19.03 18.23 -18.88
CA HIS A 283 -18.08 18.95 -19.72
C HIS A 283 -18.27 20.47 -19.66
N ASP A 284 -19.53 20.95 -19.69
CA ASP A 284 -19.81 22.40 -19.62
C ASP A 284 -19.30 23.03 -18.32
N ILE A 285 -19.58 22.41 -17.18
CA ILE A 285 -19.13 22.95 -15.88
C ILE A 285 -17.64 22.77 -15.70
N MET A 286 -17.06 21.65 -16.18
CA MET A 286 -15.61 21.42 -16.17
C MET A 286 -14.89 22.51 -16.96
N GLY A 287 -15.38 22.81 -18.18
CA GLY A 287 -14.82 23.85 -19.05
C GLY A 287 -14.97 25.26 -18.46
N LYS A 288 -16.02 25.57 -17.70
CA LYS A 288 -16.23 26.87 -17.07
C LYS A 288 -15.36 27.07 -15.82
N VAL A 289 -15.41 26.12 -14.88
CA VAL A 289 -14.80 26.24 -13.54
C VAL A 289 -13.34 25.83 -13.53
N GLY A 290 -12.97 24.83 -14.35
CA GLY A 290 -11.72 24.10 -14.24
C GLY A 290 -11.79 23.00 -13.19
N PHE A 291 -10.88 22.03 -13.27
CA PHE A 291 -10.99 20.81 -12.48
C PHE A 291 -9.63 20.19 -12.10
N CYS A 292 -9.68 19.33 -11.09
CA CYS A 292 -8.71 18.27 -10.83
C CYS A 292 -9.42 16.93 -11.03
N PHE A 293 -8.95 16.15 -11.97
CA PHE A 293 -9.48 14.83 -12.33
C PHE A 293 -8.51 13.75 -11.86
N ILE A 294 -8.96 12.89 -10.93
CA ILE A 294 -8.19 11.74 -10.48
C ILE A 294 -8.57 10.52 -11.32
N GLY A 295 -7.60 9.99 -12.04
CA GLY A 295 -7.80 8.86 -12.93
C GLY A 295 -6.70 7.82 -12.86
N ARG A 296 -6.91 6.76 -13.64
CA ARG A 296 -5.93 5.73 -13.96
C ARG A 296 -5.68 5.75 -15.46
N ALA A 297 -4.62 5.13 -15.94
CA ALA A 297 -4.43 4.88 -17.35
C ALA A 297 -5.53 3.91 -17.83
N ASN A 298 -6.66 4.45 -18.30
CA ASN A 298 -7.80 3.68 -18.83
C ASN A 298 -8.57 4.48 -19.88
N TYR A 299 -9.51 3.83 -20.54
CA TYR A 299 -10.33 4.42 -21.61
C TYR A 299 -11.11 5.65 -21.14
N VAL A 300 -11.68 5.63 -19.93
CA VAL A 300 -12.49 6.75 -19.40
C VAL A 300 -11.62 7.99 -19.20
N THR A 301 -10.44 7.83 -18.61
CA THR A 301 -9.48 8.93 -18.44
C THR A 301 -9.02 9.46 -19.81
N GLN A 302 -8.74 8.56 -20.76
CA GLN A 302 -8.36 8.97 -22.12
C GLN A 302 -9.45 9.82 -22.77
N LYS A 303 -10.72 9.40 -22.72
CA LYS A 303 -11.85 10.15 -23.26
C LYS A 303 -12.03 11.52 -22.61
N ALA A 304 -11.86 11.59 -21.29
CA ALA A 304 -11.88 12.86 -20.58
C ALA A 304 -10.76 13.80 -21.07
N MET A 305 -9.55 13.28 -21.28
CA MET A 305 -8.41 14.07 -21.78
C MET A 305 -8.61 14.55 -23.23
N GLU A 306 -9.20 13.72 -24.11
CA GLU A 306 -9.53 14.09 -25.48
C GLU A 306 -10.52 15.28 -25.52
N ALA A 307 -11.46 15.36 -24.56
CA ALA A 307 -12.39 16.48 -24.43
C ALA A 307 -11.74 17.78 -23.90
N PHE A 308 -10.58 17.69 -23.27
CA PHE A 308 -9.85 18.81 -22.69
C PHE A 308 -8.35 18.73 -23.05
N PRO A 309 -7.97 18.95 -24.33
CA PRO A 309 -6.60 18.74 -24.82
C PRO A 309 -5.58 19.72 -24.19
N ASP A 310 -6.00 20.93 -23.84
CA ASP A 310 -5.14 21.88 -23.12
C ASP A 310 -5.20 21.61 -21.62
N ASN A 311 -4.34 20.71 -21.17
CA ASN A 311 -4.33 20.25 -19.79
C ASN A 311 -2.91 20.03 -19.23
N LEU A 312 -2.82 20.03 -17.91
CA LEU A 312 -1.67 19.53 -17.15
C LEU A 312 -1.94 18.08 -16.78
N LEU A 313 -1.04 17.16 -17.14
CA LEU A 313 -1.03 15.78 -16.70
C LEU A 313 0.00 15.61 -15.56
N ILE A 314 -0.46 15.36 -14.36
CA ILE A 314 0.39 14.99 -13.23
C ILE A 314 0.48 13.46 -13.18
N TYR A 315 1.68 12.91 -13.34
CA TYR A 315 1.96 11.50 -13.10
C TYR A 315 2.35 11.31 -11.64
N SER A 316 1.41 10.79 -10.83
CA SER A 316 1.55 10.59 -9.38
C SER A 316 1.70 9.10 -9.03
N MET A 317 2.55 8.43 -9.77
CA MET A 317 2.98 7.05 -9.54
C MET A 317 4.50 6.98 -9.69
N TRP A 318 5.09 5.88 -9.25
CA TRP A 318 6.53 5.68 -9.37
C TRP A 318 7.01 5.72 -10.83
N SER A 319 8.04 6.52 -11.11
CA SER A 319 8.57 6.73 -12.47
C SER A 319 9.21 5.47 -13.08
N GLY A 320 9.59 4.49 -12.26
CA GLY A 320 10.10 3.21 -12.73
C GLY A 320 9.16 2.47 -13.68
N TYR A 321 7.83 2.65 -13.53
CA TYR A 321 6.85 2.09 -14.47
C TYR A 321 6.94 2.66 -15.89
N LEU A 322 7.52 3.84 -16.07
CA LEU A 322 7.73 4.48 -17.37
C LEU A 322 9.14 4.24 -17.93
N ASN A 323 10.04 3.64 -17.15
CA ASN A 323 11.41 3.42 -17.56
C ASN A 323 11.57 2.07 -18.28
N LYS A 324 11.77 2.10 -19.60
CA LYS A 324 11.92 0.90 -20.46
C LYS A 324 13.07 -0.03 -20.05
N ASN A 325 14.04 0.48 -19.31
CA ASN A 325 15.19 -0.30 -18.84
C ASN A 325 14.99 -0.90 -17.44
N HIS A 326 13.82 -0.69 -16.81
CA HIS A 326 13.54 -1.18 -15.48
C HIS A 326 12.67 -2.44 -15.52
N ALA A 327 12.93 -3.42 -14.62
CA ALA A 327 12.17 -4.67 -14.56
C ALA A 327 10.66 -4.47 -14.33
N ALA A 328 10.29 -3.39 -13.63
CA ALA A 328 8.89 -3.01 -13.38
C ALA A 328 8.26 -2.16 -14.52
N PHE A 329 8.90 -2.05 -15.69
CA PHE A 329 8.35 -1.29 -16.80
C PHE A 329 6.95 -1.75 -17.18
N ASP A 330 6.03 -0.78 -17.32
CA ASP A 330 4.64 -1.01 -17.71
C ASP A 330 4.39 -0.34 -19.07
N GLU A 331 4.38 -1.15 -20.11
CA GLU A 331 4.21 -0.70 -21.49
C GLU A 331 2.87 0.04 -21.69
N TYR A 332 1.81 -0.42 -21.03
CA TYR A 332 0.49 0.20 -21.15
C TYR A 332 0.47 1.60 -20.54
N LYS A 333 1.01 1.77 -19.35
CA LYS A 333 1.12 3.10 -18.69
C LYS A 333 2.01 4.04 -19.50
N CYS A 334 3.15 3.54 -19.99
CA CYS A 334 4.07 4.34 -20.82
C CYS A 334 3.36 4.80 -22.09
N SER A 335 2.74 3.89 -22.84
CA SER A 335 1.99 4.23 -24.06
C SER A 335 0.84 5.20 -23.80
N PHE A 336 0.15 5.09 -22.66
CA PHE A 336 -0.90 6.04 -22.28
C PHE A 336 -0.34 7.45 -22.09
N VAL A 337 0.76 7.58 -21.35
CA VAL A 337 1.42 8.87 -21.09
C VAL A 337 2.00 9.47 -22.37
N ASP A 338 2.64 8.66 -23.22
CA ASP A 338 3.19 9.08 -24.51
C ASP A 338 2.08 9.66 -25.40
N LYS A 339 0.95 8.94 -25.57
CA LYS A 339 -0.20 9.41 -26.35
C LYS A 339 -0.81 10.71 -25.78
N ALA A 340 -0.88 10.83 -24.47
CA ALA A 340 -1.40 12.04 -23.84
C ALA A 340 -0.48 13.25 -24.11
N THR A 341 0.82 13.07 -24.06
CA THR A 341 1.80 14.14 -24.35
C THR A 341 1.84 14.49 -25.83
N GLU A 342 1.74 13.53 -26.74
CA GLU A 342 1.62 13.74 -28.18
C GLU A 342 0.33 14.52 -28.53
N ALA A 343 -0.75 14.30 -27.77
CA ALA A 343 -2.01 15.02 -27.91
C ALA A 343 -2.00 16.43 -27.28
N GLY A 344 -0.87 16.87 -26.70
CA GLY A 344 -0.67 18.22 -26.17
C GLY A 344 -0.75 18.36 -24.65
N SER A 345 -0.91 17.28 -23.89
CA SER A 345 -0.86 17.35 -22.43
C SER A 345 0.56 17.68 -21.94
N ARG A 346 0.67 18.63 -21.01
CA ARG A 346 1.93 18.95 -20.37
C ARG A 346 2.16 18.01 -19.19
N LEU A 347 3.14 17.12 -19.29
CA LEU A 347 3.46 16.13 -18.27
C LEU A 347 4.34 16.72 -17.14
N ILE A 348 3.97 16.44 -15.88
CA ILE A 348 4.79 16.68 -14.70
C ILE A 348 4.78 15.44 -13.82
N GLN A 349 5.97 15.03 -13.35
CA GLN A 349 6.12 14.02 -12.30
C GLN A 349 5.90 14.66 -10.93
N LEU A 350 4.92 14.18 -10.16
CA LEU A 350 4.67 14.58 -8.79
C LEU A 350 4.17 13.41 -7.97
N HIS A 351 5.08 12.74 -7.29
CA HIS A 351 4.83 11.51 -6.55
C HIS A 351 5.62 11.49 -5.25
N THR A 352 5.15 10.75 -4.27
CA THR A 352 5.92 10.35 -3.09
C THR A 352 5.75 8.87 -2.82
N SER A 353 6.79 8.25 -2.24
CA SER A 353 6.79 6.81 -1.97
C SER A 353 5.77 6.43 -0.89
N GLY A 354 5.20 5.23 -1.00
CA GLY A 354 4.44 4.59 0.07
C GLY A 354 5.32 3.93 1.13
N HIS A 355 6.64 3.80 0.88
CA HIS A 355 7.56 2.98 1.64
C HIS A 355 8.64 3.80 2.35
N ALA A 356 9.18 3.23 3.44
CA ALA A 356 10.19 3.86 4.28
C ALA A 356 11.51 4.09 3.55
N THR A 357 12.09 5.28 3.75
CA THR A 357 13.46 5.59 3.35
C THR A 357 14.49 4.86 4.22
N ALA A 358 15.74 4.79 3.77
CA ALA A 358 16.84 4.20 4.55
C ALA A 358 16.95 4.82 5.96
N ASP A 359 16.81 6.15 6.07
CA ASP A 359 16.87 6.86 7.35
C ASP A 359 15.69 6.51 8.25
N GLU A 360 14.49 6.33 7.69
CA GLU A 360 13.29 5.94 8.43
C GLU A 360 13.38 4.50 8.93
N ILE A 361 13.88 3.57 8.10
CA ILE A 361 14.17 2.18 8.50
C ILE A 361 15.17 2.16 9.66
N LYS A 362 16.30 2.86 9.50
CA LYS A 362 17.31 2.96 10.56
C LYS A 362 16.71 3.51 11.86
N LYS A 363 15.91 4.56 11.78
CA LYS A 363 15.22 5.15 12.92
C LYS A 363 14.28 4.17 13.61
N VAL A 364 13.53 3.34 12.88
CA VAL A 364 12.69 2.30 13.49
C VAL A 364 13.54 1.27 14.20
N CYS A 365 14.64 0.80 13.59
CA CYS A 365 15.55 -0.15 14.21
C CYS A 365 16.13 0.40 15.53
N GLU A 366 16.48 1.68 15.57
CA GLU A 366 16.99 2.35 16.79
C GLU A 366 15.91 2.50 17.87
N ILE A 367 14.70 2.91 17.50
CA ILE A 367 13.58 3.10 18.44
C ILE A 367 13.14 1.77 19.05
N THR A 368 13.01 0.74 18.23
CA THR A 368 12.55 -0.59 18.67
C THR A 368 13.57 -1.34 19.50
N GLN A 369 14.84 -0.92 19.43
CA GLN A 369 15.97 -1.60 20.11
C GLN A 369 15.99 -3.10 19.78
N ALA A 370 15.67 -3.43 18.53
CA ALA A 370 15.60 -4.81 18.08
C ALA A 370 16.95 -5.51 18.24
N LYS A 371 16.93 -6.76 18.72
CA LYS A 371 18.14 -7.58 18.83
C LYS A 371 18.54 -8.16 17.48
N THR A 372 17.54 -8.65 16.74
CA THR A 372 17.71 -9.25 15.43
C THR A 372 16.76 -8.57 14.43
N ILE A 373 17.21 -8.36 13.20
CA ILE A 373 16.43 -7.79 12.10
C ILE A 373 16.38 -8.80 10.96
N VAL A 374 15.19 -9.06 10.47
CA VAL A 374 14.91 -9.88 9.29
C VAL A 374 14.34 -8.98 8.20
N PRO A 375 15.13 -8.61 7.17
CA PRO A 375 14.65 -7.87 6.02
C PRO A 375 13.68 -8.70 5.18
N ILE A 376 12.57 -8.08 4.80
CA ILE A 376 11.61 -8.61 3.83
C ILE A 376 11.18 -7.49 2.88
N HIS A 377 10.40 -7.81 1.85
CA HIS A 377 9.92 -6.80 0.90
C HIS A 377 11.06 -5.92 0.36
N CYS A 378 12.17 -6.56 -0.02
CA CYS A 378 13.43 -5.90 -0.31
C CYS A 378 14.21 -6.61 -1.42
N GLU A 379 14.54 -5.93 -2.52
CA GLU A 379 15.37 -6.50 -3.60
C GLU A 379 16.85 -6.64 -3.18
N ARG A 380 17.30 -5.78 -2.27
CA ARG A 380 18.69 -5.67 -1.86
C ARG A 380 18.81 -5.73 -0.32
N PRO A 381 18.49 -6.89 0.31
CA PRO A 381 18.56 -7.03 1.76
C PRO A 381 19.98 -6.85 2.32
N ASP A 382 21.02 -7.09 1.51
CA ASP A 382 22.41 -6.82 1.84
C ASP A 382 22.68 -5.35 2.24
N THR A 383 21.88 -4.41 1.74
CA THR A 383 22.03 -2.98 2.06
C THR A 383 21.76 -2.68 3.54
N PHE A 384 20.99 -3.50 4.25
CA PHE A 384 20.81 -3.35 5.70
C PHE A 384 22.13 -3.39 6.46
N LEU A 385 23.12 -4.18 6.00
CA LEU A 385 24.45 -4.26 6.62
C LEU A 385 25.21 -2.92 6.56
N SER A 386 24.88 -2.06 5.63
CA SER A 386 25.53 -0.75 5.45
C SER A 386 24.82 0.41 6.17
N LEU A 387 23.65 0.18 6.77
CA LEU A 387 22.89 1.23 7.46
C LEU A 387 23.46 1.65 8.81
N GLY A 388 24.48 0.92 9.32
CA GLY A 388 25.08 1.19 10.63
C GLY A 388 24.14 0.91 11.81
N ILE A 389 23.27 -0.06 11.67
CA ILE A 389 22.32 -0.51 12.70
C ILE A 389 23.07 -1.42 13.71
N LYS A 390 22.78 -1.24 15.01
CA LYS A 390 23.41 -2.01 16.10
C LYS A 390 22.60 -3.28 16.46
N ALA A 391 22.16 -4.01 15.47
CA ALA A 391 21.43 -5.27 15.67
C ALA A 391 22.04 -6.35 14.77
N GLU A 392 21.79 -7.60 15.09
CA GLU A 392 22.13 -8.70 14.19
C GLU A 392 21.21 -8.66 12.97
N ILE A 393 21.76 -8.63 11.76
CA ILE A 393 21.01 -8.66 10.51
C ILE A 393 21.00 -10.10 9.99
N MET A 394 19.83 -10.72 9.97
CA MET A 394 19.61 -12.08 9.46
C MET A 394 19.09 -12.01 8.02
N LEU A 395 19.98 -12.24 7.05
CA LEU A 395 19.62 -12.30 5.62
C LEU A 395 19.17 -13.71 5.29
N LEU A 396 17.86 -13.93 5.29
CA LEU A 396 17.24 -15.22 4.95
C LEU A 396 17.02 -15.35 3.43
N GLN A 397 16.98 -16.59 2.97
CA GLN A 397 16.43 -16.93 1.66
C GLN A 397 14.95 -17.31 1.79
N ASP A 398 14.19 -17.22 0.68
CA ASP A 398 12.81 -17.69 0.66
C ASP A 398 12.76 -19.17 1.05
N GLY A 399 11.88 -19.50 1.99
CA GLY A 399 11.75 -20.83 2.57
C GLY A 399 12.63 -21.09 3.78
N GLU A 400 13.58 -20.24 4.12
CA GLU A 400 14.41 -20.38 5.32
C GLU A 400 13.69 -19.95 6.60
N SER A 401 14.15 -20.47 7.74
CA SER A 401 13.60 -20.17 9.05
C SER A 401 14.69 -19.95 10.09
N ILE A 402 14.34 -19.16 11.11
CA ILE A 402 15.16 -18.97 12.32
C ILE A 402 14.36 -19.37 13.56
N THR A 403 15.08 -19.76 14.61
CA THR A 403 14.52 -19.99 15.96
C THR A 403 14.89 -18.80 16.85
N VAL A 404 13.92 -18.28 17.60
CA VAL A 404 14.01 -17.08 18.44
C VAL A 404 14.03 -17.47 19.91
#